data_70d64f5d0e55c704e4d25a953545e81a
#
_entry.id   70d64f5d0e55c704e4d25a953545e81a
#
_cell.length_a   1.000
_cell.length_b   1.000
_cell.length_c   1.000
_cell.angle_alpha   90.00
_cell.angle_beta   90.00
_cell.angle_gamma   90.00
#
_symmetry.space_group_name_H-M   'P 1'
#
loop_
_entity.id
_entity.type
_entity.pdbx_description
1 polymer ?
#
loop_
_entity_poly.entity_id
_entity_poly.type
_entity_poly.pdbx_seq_one_letter_code
_entity_poly.pdbx_strand_id
1 'polypeptide(L)'
;MEFWKHGLKTLSILAAATLLNYAIMRLTDSPYNVAIIYLLGIMLTARFTKGYFWGIAAAVSSIGCINFFFTYPFMALNFFLQGYPIAFIVMLSVALLTSTMMTNIRKHQDLVIETEKEKTRANLLRAVSHDLRTPLTSIIGSSATLLENRNMLDEDCLLYTSRCV
;
A
#
# COMPACT_ATOMS: atom_id res chain seq x y z
N MET A 1 -1.98 14.14 -11.99
CA MET A 1 -2.00 14.72 -10.62
C MET A 1 -1.20 13.89 -9.60
N GLU A 2 -1.20 12.57 -9.65
CA GLU A 2 -0.46 11.71 -8.70
C GLU A 2 1.07 11.87 -8.79
N PHE A 3 1.61 12.00 -10.00
CA PHE A 3 3.06 12.18 -10.22
C PHE A 3 3.62 13.41 -9.49
N TRP A 4 2.91 14.53 -9.54
CA TRP A 4 3.30 15.78 -8.85
C TRP A 4 3.27 15.65 -7.33
N LYS A 5 2.30 14.91 -6.79
CA LYS A 5 2.21 14.63 -5.34
C LYS A 5 3.40 13.81 -4.85
N HIS A 6 3.85 12.84 -5.64
CA HIS A 6 5.04 12.06 -5.31
C HIS A 6 6.31 12.89 -5.39
N GLY A 7 6.43 13.78 -6.38
CA GLY A 7 7.54 14.73 -6.50
C GLY A 7 7.63 15.68 -5.31
N LEU A 8 6.49 16.25 -4.90
CA LEU A 8 6.42 17.15 -3.75
C LEU A 8 6.81 16.45 -2.44
N LYS A 9 6.34 15.19 -2.24
CA LYS A 9 6.74 14.38 -1.09
C LYS A 9 8.24 14.09 -1.06
N THR A 10 8.81 13.71 -2.19
CA THR A 10 10.26 13.47 -2.31
C THR A 10 11.05 14.72 -1.97
N LEU A 11 10.65 15.87 -2.54
CA LEU A 11 11.29 17.15 -2.27
C LEU A 11 11.20 17.55 -0.80
N SER A 12 10.03 17.37 -0.16
CA SER A 12 9.84 17.68 1.25
C SER A 12 10.70 16.82 2.17
N ILE A 13 10.83 15.52 1.88
CA ILE A 13 11.67 14.60 2.65
C ILE A 13 13.15 14.98 2.50
N LEU A 14 13.61 15.29 1.28
CA LEU A 14 14.98 15.72 1.04
C LEU A 14 15.28 17.07 1.70
N ALA A 15 14.37 18.01 1.63
CA ALA A 15 14.50 19.30 2.32
C ALA A 15 14.60 19.13 3.84
N ALA A 16 13.76 18.27 4.42
CA ALA A 16 13.82 17.96 5.85
C ALA A 16 15.14 17.28 6.24
N ALA A 17 15.64 16.35 5.43
CA ALA A 17 16.93 15.70 5.64
C ALA A 17 18.09 16.70 5.54
N THR A 18 18.04 17.65 4.61
CA THR A 18 19.05 18.70 4.45
C THR A 18 19.04 19.65 5.65
N LEU A 19 17.87 20.09 6.10
CA LEU A 19 17.73 20.94 7.29
C LEU A 19 18.22 20.24 8.56
N LEU A 20 17.89 18.97 8.71
CA LEU A 20 18.33 18.15 9.85
C LEU A 20 19.86 18.00 9.86
N ASN A 21 20.46 17.71 8.71
CA ASN A 21 21.91 17.65 8.56
C ASN A 21 22.57 18.97 8.90
N TYR A 22 22.03 20.09 8.42
CA TYR A 22 22.53 21.42 8.73
C TYR A 22 22.45 21.73 10.24
N ALA A 23 21.34 21.38 10.88
CA ALA A 23 21.17 21.56 12.32
C ALA A 23 22.18 20.73 13.12
N ILE A 24 22.36 19.45 12.75
CA ILE A 24 23.32 18.55 13.43
C ILE A 24 24.76 19.04 13.23
N MET A 25 25.12 19.48 12.03
CA MET A 25 26.44 20.04 11.75
C MET A 25 26.74 21.27 12.61
N ARG A 26 25.73 22.10 12.88
CA ARG A 26 25.87 23.27 13.76
C ARG A 26 26.04 22.91 15.23
N LEU A 27 25.48 21.76 15.66
CA LEU A 27 25.53 21.30 17.05
C LEU A 27 26.78 20.47 17.37
N THR A 28 27.31 19.72 16.39
CA THR A 28 28.30 18.67 16.63
C THR A 28 29.67 18.97 15.99
N ASP A 29 29.78 19.99 15.16
CA ASP A 29 30.97 20.35 14.34
C ASP A 29 31.58 19.16 13.55
N SER A 30 30.78 18.11 13.28
CA SER A 30 31.24 16.87 12.70
C SER A 30 30.42 16.49 11.44
N PRO A 31 31.04 16.34 10.27
CA PRO A 31 30.34 16.03 9.03
C PRO A 31 30.06 14.51 8.83
N TYR A 32 30.42 13.64 9.80
CA TYR A 32 30.44 12.18 9.60
C TYR A 32 29.06 11.53 9.43
N ASN A 33 27.98 12.17 9.88
CA ASN A 33 26.64 11.59 9.89
C ASN A 33 25.76 11.98 8.70
N VAL A 34 26.25 12.85 7.81
CA VAL A 34 25.48 13.41 6.70
C VAL A 34 24.91 12.32 5.78
N ALA A 35 25.73 11.35 5.39
CA ALA A 35 25.34 10.26 4.52
C ALA A 35 24.24 9.38 5.11
N ILE A 36 24.29 9.12 6.42
CA ILE A 36 23.32 8.26 7.14
C ILE A 36 21.93 8.88 7.12
N ILE A 37 21.82 10.20 7.34
CA ILE A 37 20.54 10.90 7.34
C ILE A 37 19.92 10.93 5.95
N TYR A 38 20.70 11.13 4.89
CA TYR A 38 20.21 11.03 3.53
C TYR A 38 19.79 9.61 3.16
N LEU A 39 20.50 8.59 3.65
CA LEU A 39 20.14 7.19 3.44
C LEU A 39 18.76 6.88 4.08
N LEU A 40 18.50 7.39 5.27
CA LEU A 40 17.18 7.32 5.90
C LEU A 40 16.13 8.08 5.08
N GLY A 41 16.45 9.24 4.54
CA GLY A 41 15.58 10.00 3.62
C GLY A 41 15.22 9.22 2.37
N ILE A 42 16.17 8.50 1.76
CA ILE A 42 15.94 7.62 0.60
C ILE A 42 14.99 6.48 0.98
N MET A 43 15.19 5.83 2.14
CA MET A 43 14.29 4.77 2.61
C MET A 43 12.86 5.29 2.85
N LEU A 44 12.73 6.45 3.47
CA LEU A 44 11.41 7.09 3.66
C LEU A 44 10.74 7.44 2.32
N THR A 45 11.50 7.96 1.36
CA THR A 45 10.99 8.25 0.03
C THR A 45 10.46 6.97 -0.64
N ALA A 46 11.22 5.88 -0.63
CA ALA A 46 10.79 4.60 -1.16
C ALA A 46 9.54 4.04 -0.45
N ARG A 47 9.37 4.32 0.84
CA ARG A 47 8.19 3.94 1.62
C ARG A 47 6.93 4.72 1.22
N PHE A 48 7.04 6.03 1.01
CA PHE A 48 5.89 6.91 0.79
C PHE A 48 5.57 7.18 -0.69
N THR A 49 6.48 6.87 -1.61
CA THR A 49 6.26 7.02 -3.05
C THR A 49 6.04 5.68 -3.73
N LYS A 50 5.32 5.70 -4.88
CA LYS A 50 5.08 4.51 -5.68
C LYS A 50 6.07 4.46 -6.86
N GLY A 51 6.70 3.29 -7.05
CA GLY A 51 7.58 3.00 -8.19
C GLY A 51 9.07 3.26 -7.93
N TYR A 52 9.89 2.69 -8.79
CA TYR A 52 11.36 2.75 -8.70
C TYR A 52 11.93 4.13 -8.99
N PHE A 53 11.26 4.89 -9.87
CA PHE A 53 11.73 6.17 -10.36
C PHE A 53 12.01 7.17 -9.23
N TRP A 54 11.09 7.29 -8.27
CA TRP A 54 11.23 8.25 -7.17
C TRP A 54 12.32 7.87 -6.17
N GLY A 55 12.56 6.57 -5.97
CA GLY A 55 13.67 6.08 -5.14
C GLY A 55 15.03 6.42 -5.75
N ILE A 56 15.18 6.20 -7.06
CA ILE A 56 16.42 6.54 -7.81
C ILE A 56 16.60 8.06 -7.84
N ALA A 57 15.55 8.82 -8.15
CA ALA A 57 15.60 10.28 -8.15
C ALA A 57 16.01 10.85 -6.80
N ALA A 58 15.49 10.28 -5.70
CA ALA A 58 15.88 10.66 -4.34
C ALA A 58 17.36 10.37 -4.06
N ALA A 59 17.88 9.20 -4.49
CA ALA A 59 19.28 8.85 -4.32
C ALA A 59 20.21 9.81 -5.08
N VAL A 60 19.92 10.04 -6.35
CA VAL A 60 20.71 10.97 -7.19
C VAL A 60 20.67 12.40 -6.62
N SER A 61 19.50 12.87 -6.19
CA SER A 61 19.34 14.19 -5.58
C SER A 61 20.09 14.30 -4.24
N SER A 62 20.03 13.24 -3.41
CA SER A 62 20.78 13.18 -2.14
C SER A 62 22.28 13.29 -2.35
N ILE A 63 22.80 12.58 -3.35
CA ILE A 63 24.22 12.64 -3.75
C ILE A 63 24.61 14.07 -4.15
N GLY A 64 23.77 14.72 -4.97
CA GLY A 64 23.97 16.12 -5.36
C GLY A 64 23.96 17.07 -4.15
N CYS A 65 23.01 16.89 -3.23
CA CYS A 65 22.94 17.69 -2.01
C CYS A 65 24.16 17.52 -1.10
N ILE A 66 24.63 16.28 -0.90
CA ILE A 66 25.82 16.00 -0.09
C ILE A 66 27.02 16.69 -0.71
N ASN A 67 27.22 16.53 -2.02
CA ASN A 67 28.35 17.09 -2.71
C ASN A 67 28.33 18.62 -2.69
N PHE A 68 27.18 19.24 -2.90
CA PHE A 68 27.03 20.69 -3.01
C PHE A 68 27.10 21.41 -1.66
N PHE A 69 26.42 20.88 -0.63
CA PHE A 69 26.27 21.57 0.67
C PHE A 69 27.27 21.13 1.74
N PHE A 70 27.74 19.89 1.69
CA PHE A 70 28.50 19.29 2.80
C PHE A 70 29.93 18.88 2.45
N THR A 71 30.34 19.06 1.17
CA THR A 71 31.69 18.69 0.72
C THR A 71 32.55 19.93 0.45
N TYR A 72 33.79 19.90 0.93
CA TYR A 72 34.77 20.97 0.61
C TYR A 72 35.37 20.72 -0.78
N PRO A 73 35.54 21.77 -1.67
CA PRO A 73 35.09 23.12 -1.47
C PRO A 73 33.56 23.27 -1.65
N PHE A 74 32.92 23.91 -0.67
CA PHE A 74 31.48 24.15 -0.68
C PHE A 74 31.01 24.82 -1.97
N MET A 75 29.80 24.46 -2.46
CA MET A 75 29.22 24.97 -3.71
C MET A 75 29.95 24.55 -4.99
N ALA A 76 30.84 23.56 -4.96
CA ALA A 76 31.49 22.99 -6.14
C ALA A 76 31.10 21.51 -6.30
N LEU A 77 30.74 21.11 -7.52
CA LEU A 77 30.43 19.70 -7.82
C LEU A 77 31.74 18.96 -8.12
N ASN A 78 32.36 18.38 -7.11
CA ASN A 78 33.57 17.57 -7.22
C ASN A 78 33.28 16.08 -6.98
N PHE A 79 33.10 15.33 -8.06
CA PHE A 79 32.78 13.89 -7.99
C PHE A 79 34.01 12.99 -7.78
N PHE A 80 35.21 13.52 -7.90
CA PHE A 80 36.47 12.74 -7.88
C PHE A 80 37.21 12.76 -6.54
N LEU A 81 36.67 13.33 -5.48
CA LEU A 81 37.33 13.26 -4.18
C LEU A 81 37.32 11.82 -3.65
N GLN A 82 38.44 11.43 -3.01
CA GLN A 82 38.63 10.09 -2.44
C GLN A 82 37.50 9.71 -1.47
N GLY A 83 36.84 8.55 -1.72
CA GLY A 83 35.77 8.02 -0.90
C GLY A 83 34.33 8.30 -1.38
N TYR A 84 34.07 9.33 -2.16
CA TYR A 84 32.72 9.65 -2.67
C TYR A 84 32.16 8.62 -3.67
N PRO A 85 32.94 8.07 -4.61
CA PRO A 85 32.42 7.06 -5.53
C PRO A 85 31.84 5.84 -4.81
N ILE A 86 32.46 5.43 -3.71
CA ILE A 86 32.00 4.30 -2.90
C ILE A 86 30.67 4.64 -2.23
N ALA A 87 30.55 5.84 -1.64
CA ALA A 87 29.31 6.30 -1.03
C ALA A 87 28.16 6.36 -2.07
N PHE A 88 28.43 6.75 -3.29
CA PHE A 88 27.46 6.77 -4.39
C PHE A 88 26.95 5.37 -4.73
N ILE A 89 27.86 4.42 -4.90
CA ILE A 89 27.50 3.02 -5.20
C ILE A 89 26.64 2.46 -4.07
N VAL A 90 27.03 2.69 -2.82
CA VAL A 90 26.28 2.22 -1.65
C VAL A 90 24.87 2.86 -1.59
N MET A 91 24.78 4.19 -1.75
CA MET A 91 23.48 4.87 -1.72
C MET A 91 22.56 4.41 -2.85
N LEU A 92 23.09 4.26 -4.06
CA LEU A 92 22.32 3.76 -5.20
C LEU A 92 21.87 2.32 -4.99
N SER A 93 22.76 1.46 -4.48
CA SER A 93 22.44 0.06 -4.16
C SER A 93 21.31 -0.04 -3.12
N VAL A 94 21.40 0.74 -2.05
CA VAL A 94 20.37 0.78 -1.00
C VAL A 94 19.04 1.31 -1.56
N ALA A 95 19.08 2.34 -2.40
CA ALA A 95 17.88 2.88 -3.04
C ALA A 95 17.19 1.84 -3.93
N LEU A 96 17.95 1.10 -4.74
CA LEU A 96 17.43 0.04 -5.60
C LEU A 96 16.86 -1.12 -4.78
N LEU A 97 17.60 -1.62 -3.78
CA LEU A 97 17.16 -2.70 -2.91
C LEU A 97 15.89 -2.32 -2.15
N THR A 98 15.84 -1.13 -1.57
CA THR A 98 14.66 -0.66 -0.83
C THR A 98 13.47 -0.47 -1.74
N SER A 99 13.66 0.10 -2.93
CA SER A 99 12.59 0.30 -3.92
C SER A 99 12.03 -1.02 -4.45
N THR A 100 12.89 -2.00 -4.73
CA THR A 100 12.48 -3.35 -5.15
C THR A 100 11.71 -4.06 -4.05
N MET A 101 12.25 -4.07 -2.84
CA MET A 101 11.60 -4.70 -1.69
C MET A 101 10.22 -4.09 -1.41
N MET A 102 10.12 -2.76 -1.42
CA MET A 102 8.86 -2.07 -1.18
C MET A 102 7.82 -2.34 -2.28
N THR A 103 8.26 -2.43 -3.54
CA THR A 103 7.38 -2.76 -4.66
C THR A 103 6.85 -4.20 -4.54
N ASN A 104 7.69 -5.14 -4.14
CA ASN A 104 7.28 -6.53 -3.91
C ASN A 104 6.29 -6.66 -2.74
N ILE A 105 6.58 -5.99 -1.62
CA ILE A 105 5.66 -5.97 -0.46
C ILE A 105 4.28 -5.45 -0.87
N ARG A 106 4.21 -4.36 -1.64
CA ARG A 106 2.92 -3.82 -2.12
C ARG A 106 2.18 -4.80 -3.02
N LYS A 107 2.87 -5.45 -3.97
CA LYS A 107 2.26 -6.47 -4.82
C LYS A 107 1.67 -7.61 -4.00
N HIS A 108 2.40 -8.09 -2.99
CA HIS A 108 1.88 -9.12 -2.10
C HIS A 108 0.66 -8.66 -1.31
N GLN A 109 0.66 -7.43 -0.81
CA GLN A 109 -0.50 -6.85 -0.12
C GLN A 109 -1.73 -6.76 -1.03
N ASP A 110 -1.56 -6.32 -2.27
CA ASP A 110 -2.64 -6.22 -3.24
C ASP A 110 -3.25 -7.61 -3.54
N LEU A 111 -2.40 -8.63 -3.73
CA LEU A 111 -2.85 -10.03 -3.93
C LEU A 111 -3.60 -10.59 -2.71
N VAL A 112 -3.13 -10.32 -1.49
CA VAL A 112 -3.81 -10.76 -0.27
C VAL A 112 -5.18 -10.11 -0.16
N ILE A 113 -5.29 -8.82 -0.41
CA ILE A 113 -6.57 -8.08 -0.37
C ILE A 113 -7.55 -8.64 -1.41
N GLU A 114 -7.08 -8.96 -2.62
CA GLU A 114 -7.91 -9.54 -3.67
C GLU A 114 -8.42 -10.94 -3.28
N THR A 115 -7.53 -11.78 -2.74
CA THR A 115 -7.89 -13.13 -2.26
C THR A 115 -8.91 -13.07 -1.10
N GLU A 116 -8.75 -12.12 -0.17
CA GLU A 116 -9.70 -11.94 0.93
C GLU A 116 -11.08 -11.47 0.44
N LYS A 117 -11.13 -10.58 -0.56
CA LYS A 117 -12.38 -10.17 -1.19
C LYS A 117 -13.10 -11.34 -1.85
N GLU A 118 -12.38 -12.20 -2.58
CA GLU A 118 -12.96 -13.39 -3.20
C GLU A 118 -13.50 -14.39 -2.15
N LYS A 119 -12.74 -14.65 -1.09
CA LYS A 119 -13.19 -15.49 0.03
C LYS A 119 -14.45 -14.95 0.70
N THR A 120 -14.46 -13.63 0.97
CA THR A 120 -15.63 -12.98 1.58
C THR A 120 -16.85 -13.09 0.67
N ARG A 121 -16.69 -12.86 -0.63
CA ARG A 121 -17.76 -13.03 -1.63
C ARG A 121 -18.29 -14.46 -1.67
N ALA A 122 -17.40 -15.44 -1.69
CA ALA A 122 -17.78 -16.85 -1.69
C ALA A 122 -18.53 -17.25 -0.40
N ASN A 123 -18.06 -16.77 0.76
CA ASN A 123 -18.71 -17.03 2.05
C ASN A 123 -20.10 -16.38 2.14
N LEU A 124 -20.24 -15.14 1.65
CA LEU A 124 -21.53 -14.45 1.58
C LEU A 124 -22.52 -15.21 0.67
N LEU A 125 -22.09 -15.64 -0.52
CA LEU A 125 -22.93 -16.41 -1.43
C LEU A 125 -23.37 -17.73 -0.80
N ARG A 126 -22.50 -18.41 -0.07
CA ARG A 126 -22.81 -19.65 0.65
C ARG A 126 -23.82 -19.41 1.77
N ALA A 127 -23.63 -18.37 2.58
CA ALA A 127 -24.52 -18.01 3.66
C ALA A 127 -25.92 -17.64 3.13
N VAL A 128 -26.00 -16.77 2.12
CA VAL A 128 -27.26 -16.39 1.49
C VAL A 128 -27.96 -17.60 0.86
N SER A 129 -27.22 -18.49 0.19
CA SER A 129 -27.80 -19.70 -0.39
C SER A 129 -28.37 -20.63 0.67
N HIS A 130 -27.71 -20.76 1.82
CA HIS A 130 -28.20 -21.55 2.94
C HIS A 130 -29.48 -20.94 3.54
N ASP A 131 -29.46 -19.64 3.79
CA ASP A 131 -30.57 -18.93 4.42
C ASP A 131 -31.81 -18.82 3.51
N LEU A 132 -31.61 -18.83 2.19
CA LEU A 132 -32.71 -18.92 1.23
C LEU A 132 -33.28 -20.34 1.07
N ARG A 133 -32.46 -21.38 1.23
CA ARG A 133 -32.91 -22.76 1.07
C ARG A 133 -33.99 -23.15 2.10
N THR A 134 -33.79 -22.69 3.33
CA THR A 134 -34.71 -23.05 4.44
C THR A 134 -36.14 -22.56 4.21
N PRO A 135 -36.40 -21.25 3.93
CA PRO A 135 -37.76 -20.79 3.66
C PRO A 135 -38.31 -21.35 2.35
N LEU A 136 -37.47 -21.52 1.32
CA LEU A 136 -37.89 -22.07 0.05
C LEU A 136 -38.37 -23.54 0.19
N THR A 137 -37.67 -24.35 0.96
CA THR A 137 -38.08 -25.74 1.26
C THR A 137 -39.38 -25.77 2.03
N SER A 138 -39.59 -24.87 2.98
CA SER A 138 -40.84 -24.74 3.73
C SER A 138 -42.00 -24.38 2.81
N ILE A 139 -41.84 -23.41 1.93
CA ILE A 139 -42.89 -22.99 0.96
C ILE A 139 -43.22 -24.15 0.01
N ILE A 140 -42.22 -24.82 -0.57
CA ILE A 140 -42.42 -25.94 -1.46
C ILE A 140 -43.15 -27.09 -0.74
N GLY A 141 -42.71 -27.41 0.50
CA GLY A 141 -43.35 -28.44 1.32
C GLY A 141 -44.81 -28.12 1.60
N SER A 142 -45.10 -26.90 2.02
CA SER A 142 -46.48 -26.45 2.26
C SER A 142 -47.36 -26.50 1.02
N SER A 143 -46.81 -26.08 -0.12
CA SER A 143 -47.51 -26.10 -1.42
C SER A 143 -47.81 -27.54 -1.87
N ALA A 144 -46.83 -28.43 -1.72
CA ALA A 144 -47.00 -29.86 -2.06
C ALA A 144 -48.10 -30.52 -1.21
N THR A 145 -48.10 -30.27 0.11
CA THR A 145 -49.14 -30.79 1.04
C THR A 145 -50.53 -30.27 0.69
N LEU A 146 -50.63 -28.98 0.30
CA LEU A 146 -51.91 -28.39 -0.14
C LEU A 146 -52.42 -29.02 -1.45
N LEU A 147 -51.52 -29.30 -2.38
CA LEU A 147 -51.87 -29.96 -3.64
C LEU A 147 -52.30 -31.40 -3.45
N GLU A 148 -51.64 -32.14 -2.57
CA GLU A 148 -51.93 -33.54 -2.28
C GLU A 148 -53.27 -33.71 -1.55
N ASN A 149 -53.61 -32.81 -0.63
CA ASN A 149 -54.81 -32.85 0.18
C ASN A 149 -55.95 -31.96 -0.40
N ARG A 150 -55.85 -31.50 -1.64
CA ARG A 150 -56.82 -30.60 -2.26
C ARG A 150 -58.26 -31.07 -2.21
N ASN A 151 -58.47 -32.38 -2.30
CA ASN A 151 -59.82 -32.96 -2.26
C ASN A 151 -60.39 -33.14 -0.86
N MET A 152 -59.60 -32.91 0.19
CA MET A 152 -60.02 -33.03 1.60
C MET A 152 -60.11 -31.68 2.32
N LEU A 153 -59.66 -30.61 1.68
CA LEU A 153 -59.71 -29.26 2.26
C LEU A 153 -60.96 -28.52 1.79
N ASP A 154 -61.72 -28.02 2.73
CA ASP A 154 -62.86 -27.14 2.49
C ASP A 154 -62.39 -25.81 1.91
N GLU A 155 -63.23 -25.16 1.09
CA GLU A 155 -62.88 -23.90 0.40
C GLU A 155 -62.47 -22.77 1.36
N ASP A 156 -63.05 -22.72 2.55
CA ASP A 156 -62.71 -21.77 3.62
C ASP A 156 -61.31 -22.01 4.20
N CYS A 157 -60.82 -23.26 4.25
CA CYS A 157 -59.49 -23.62 4.76
C CYS A 157 -58.38 -23.24 3.78
N LEU A 158 -58.61 -23.32 2.49
CA LEU A 158 -57.70 -22.92 1.42
C LEU A 158 -57.51 -21.36 1.38
N LEU A 159 -58.59 -20.61 1.62
CA LEU A 159 -58.52 -19.18 1.71
C LEU A 159 -57.75 -18.68 2.94
N TYR A 160 -57.91 -19.34 4.10
CA TYR A 160 -57.16 -18.96 5.30
C TYR A 160 -55.65 -19.24 5.20
N THR A 161 -55.26 -20.34 4.60
CA THR A 161 -53.87 -20.71 4.43
C THR A 161 -53.12 -19.81 3.43
N SER A 162 -53.80 -19.35 2.37
CA SER A 162 -53.23 -18.42 1.39
C SER A 162 -53.00 -17.01 1.94
N ARG A 163 -53.66 -16.66 3.08
CA ARG A 163 -53.51 -15.33 3.73
C ARG A 163 -52.44 -15.28 4.79
N CYS A 164 -51.92 -16.44 5.21
CA CYS A 164 -50.89 -16.58 6.27
C CYS A 164 -49.48 -16.83 5.71
N VAL A 165 -49.30 -16.89 4.41
CA VAL A 165 -48.01 -16.97 3.71
C VAL A 165 -47.70 -15.62 3.04
#